data_a6fc34ce27702b18c6ba24038b8c54b2
#
_entry.id   a6fc34ce27702b18c6ba24038b8c54b2
#
_cell.length_a   1.000
_cell.length_b   1.000
_cell.length_c   1.000
_cell.angle_alpha   90.00
_cell.angle_beta   90.00
_cell.angle_gamma   90.00
#
_symmetry.space_group_name_H-M   'P 1'
#
loop_
_entity.id
_entity.type
_entity.pdbx_description
1 polymer ?
#
loop_
_entity_poly.entity_id
_entity_poly.type
_entity_poly.pdbx_seq_one_letter_code
_entity_poly.pdbx_strand_id
1 'polypeptide(L)'
;VNSKTGQLLRYSRLKSDEPLDLKSIIEQKYGVLTYVDGTTKAKAIAYHLNAGKNLENFVYIYIGTGCSLAYIYKDNLFRGSNNLDGELGHLPVFGKNTVCSCGKKGCLETVIGNRYILKTMQERGCKDCLSIDRFVSLAEEGEPIAVEILADVAKNMAYALSTVIILYDSEYIILCGDYVMLPQFQQDLNRWL
;
A
#
# COMPACT_ATOMS: atom_id res chain seq x y z
N VAL A 1 9.25 1.64 -10.39
CA VAL A 1 9.60 0.77 -11.53
C VAL A 1 9.13 1.41 -12.83
N ASN A 2 9.96 1.39 -13.87
CA ASN A 2 9.56 1.71 -15.23
C ASN A 2 9.20 0.41 -15.96
N SER A 3 7.92 0.11 -16.10
CA SER A 3 7.46 -1.13 -16.72
C SER A 3 7.75 -1.24 -18.23
N LYS A 4 7.97 -0.11 -18.90
CA LYS A 4 8.31 -0.09 -20.35
C LYS A 4 9.76 -0.54 -20.58
N THR A 5 10.68 -0.07 -19.74
CA THR A 5 12.11 -0.39 -19.86
C THR A 5 12.54 -1.57 -18.98
N GLY A 6 11.74 -1.96 -18.00
CA GLY A 6 12.09 -2.98 -17.01
C GLY A 6 13.10 -2.52 -15.96
N GLN A 7 13.25 -1.21 -15.80
CA GLN A 7 14.19 -0.61 -14.87
C GLN A 7 13.57 -0.32 -13.50
N LEU A 8 14.30 -0.61 -12.45
CA LEU A 8 14.04 -0.14 -11.11
C LEU A 8 14.64 1.26 -10.95
N LEU A 9 13.80 2.30 -11.00
CA LEU A 9 14.25 3.70 -11.02
C LEU A 9 14.80 4.16 -9.66
N ARG A 10 14.11 3.77 -8.59
CA ARG A 10 14.49 4.05 -7.22
C ARG A 10 13.85 3.04 -6.29
N TYR A 11 14.63 2.55 -5.35
CA TYR A 11 14.10 1.68 -4.31
C TYR A 11 14.73 2.07 -2.97
N SER A 12 13.92 2.51 -2.04
CA SER A 12 14.35 3.09 -0.75
C SER A 12 15.22 2.14 0.10
N ARG A 13 15.22 0.85 -0.20
CA ARG A 13 16.02 -0.18 0.49
C ARG A 13 17.35 -0.50 -0.20
N LEU A 14 17.51 -0.11 -1.47
CA LEU A 14 18.78 -0.19 -2.17
C LEU A 14 19.45 1.18 -2.08
N LYS A 15 20.66 1.20 -1.53
CA LYS A 15 21.46 2.42 -1.39
C LYS A 15 22.11 2.83 -2.72
N SER A 16 21.41 2.69 -3.83
CA SER A 16 21.87 3.09 -5.15
C SER A 16 20.95 4.18 -5.70
N ASP A 17 21.52 5.29 -6.11
CA ASP A 17 20.82 6.36 -6.81
C ASP A 17 20.70 6.10 -8.32
N GLU A 18 21.40 5.08 -8.84
CA GLU A 18 21.35 4.70 -10.25
C GLU A 18 20.23 3.70 -10.54
N PRO A 19 19.51 3.86 -11.66
CA PRO A 19 18.52 2.90 -12.10
C PRO A 19 19.15 1.51 -12.33
N LEU A 20 18.48 0.46 -11.85
CA LEU A 20 18.91 -0.92 -12.04
C LEU A 20 18.09 -1.55 -13.17
N ASP A 21 18.75 -2.00 -14.24
CA ASP A 21 18.10 -2.70 -15.36
C ASP A 21 17.83 -4.17 -15.01
N LEU A 22 16.77 -4.38 -14.22
CA LEU A 22 16.37 -5.72 -13.77
C LEU A 22 16.01 -6.64 -14.93
N LYS A 23 15.37 -6.11 -15.96
CA LYS A 23 14.96 -6.88 -17.12
C LYS A 23 16.18 -7.50 -17.81
N SER A 24 17.14 -6.68 -18.22
CA SER A 24 18.33 -7.17 -18.91
C SER A 24 19.17 -8.12 -18.05
N ILE A 25 19.30 -7.84 -16.75
CA ILE A 25 20.04 -8.70 -15.83
C ILE A 25 19.44 -10.12 -15.78
N ILE A 26 18.10 -10.22 -15.66
CA ILE A 26 17.41 -11.51 -15.55
C ILE A 26 17.43 -12.23 -16.90
N GLU A 27 17.14 -11.54 -18.01
CA GLU A 27 17.15 -12.09 -19.36
C GLU A 27 18.52 -12.65 -19.72
N GLN A 28 19.60 -11.92 -19.44
CA GLN A 28 20.98 -12.39 -19.69
C GLN A 28 21.37 -13.58 -18.83
N LYS A 29 20.95 -13.56 -17.55
CA LYS A 29 21.34 -14.62 -16.61
C LYS A 29 20.60 -15.95 -16.83
N TYR A 30 19.32 -15.87 -17.19
CA TYR A 30 18.44 -17.03 -17.20
C TYR A 30 17.86 -17.37 -18.59
N GLY A 31 18.06 -16.54 -19.61
CA GLY A 31 17.56 -16.76 -20.96
C GLY A 31 16.02 -16.74 -21.06
N VAL A 32 15.32 -16.04 -20.14
CA VAL A 32 13.85 -16.01 -20.07
C VAL A 32 13.32 -14.60 -20.34
N LEU A 33 12.24 -14.51 -21.10
CA LEU A 33 11.55 -13.23 -21.31
C LEU A 33 11.06 -12.66 -19.98
N THR A 34 11.43 -11.42 -19.69
CA THR A 34 11.21 -10.80 -18.36
C THR A 34 10.37 -9.54 -18.47
N TYR A 35 9.32 -9.49 -17.67
CA TYR A 35 8.52 -8.29 -17.42
C TYR A 35 8.70 -7.83 -15.97
N VAL A 36 8.89 -6.52 -15.80
CA VAL A 36 9.09 -5.91 -14.47
C VAL A 36 7.98 -4.90 -14.22
N ASP A 37 7.27 -5.03 -13.10
CA ASP A 37 6.20 -4.10 -12.73
C ASP A 37 6.13 -3.89 -11.21
N GLY A 38 5.32 -2.92 -10.78
CA GLY A 38 5.03 -2.70 -9.36
C GLY A 38 4.18 -3.83 -8.78
N THR A 39 4.51 -4.26 -7.56
CA THR A 39 3.84 -5.38 -6.89
C THR A 39 2.32 -5.21 -6.83
N THR A 40 1.82 -4.02 -6.49
CA THR A 40 0.38 -3.74 -6.39
C THR A 40 -0.29 -3.81 -7.75
N LYS A 41 0.38 -3.33 -8.81
CA LYS A 41 -0.12 -3.46 -10.19
C LYS A 41 -0.23 -4.91 -10.62
N ALA A 42 0.79 -5.72 -10.34
CA ALA A 42 0.77 -7.15 -10.61
C ALA A 42 -0.35 -7.88 -9.84
N LYS A 43 -0.56 -7.53 -8.56
CA LYS A 43 -1.67 -8.06 -7.74
C LYS A 43 -3.03 -7.67 -8.30
N ALA A 44 -3.22 -6.42 -8.74
CA ALA A 44 -4.47 -5.95 -9.34
C ALA A 44 -4.78 -6.70 -10.64
N ILE A 45 -3.78 -6.92 -11.50
CA ILE A 45 -3.94 -7.73 -12.72
C ILE A 45 -4.32 -9.17 -12.35
N ALA A 46 -3.62 -9.80 -11.41
CA ALA A 46 -3.92 -11.15 -10.97
C ALA A 46 -5.33 -11.26 -10.39
N TYR A 47 -5.75 -10.27 -9.59
CA TYR A 47 -7.11 -10.20 -9.05
C TYR A 47 -8.14 -10.10 -10.17
N HIS A 48 -7.95 -9.20 -11.14
CA HIS A 48 -8.81 -9.02 -12.30
C HIS A 48 -8.96 -10.32 -13.12
N LEU A 49 -7.86 -10.99 -13.42
CA LEU A 49 -7.87 -12.24 -14.18
C LEU A 49 -8.62 -13.38 -13.46
N ASN A 50 -8.60 -13.40 -12.13
CA ASN A 50 -9.25 -14.43 -11.32
C ASN A 50 -10.71 -14.09 -10.97
N ALA A 51 -11.10 -12.83 -10.93
CA ALA A 51 -12.44 -12.39 -10.54
C ALA A 51 -13.50 -12.56 -11.68
N GLY A 52 -13.05 -12.85 -12.89
CA GLY A 52 -13.93 -12.99 -14.05
C GLY A 52 -14.40 -11.63 -14.60
N LYS A 53 -15.28 -11.69 -15.62
CA LYS A 53 -15.71 -10.51 -16.42
C LYS A 53 -16.55 -9.46 -15.68
N ASN A 54 -16.76 -9.59 -14.37
CA ASN A 54 -17.66 -8.71 -13.62
C ASN A 54 -16.95 -7.56 -12.90
N LEU A 55 -15.64 -7.37 -13.10
CA LEU A 55 -14.84 -6.34 -12.44
C LEU A 55 -14.03 -5.55 -13.48
N GLU A 56 -14.73 -4.74 -14.28
CA GLU A 56 -14.10 -3.94 -15.34
C GLU A 56 -13.48 -2.64 -14.81
N ASN A 57 -14.04 -2.10 -13.70
CA ASN A 57 -13.67 -0.81 -13.14
C ASN A 57 -13.49 -0.90 -11.63
N PHE A 58 -12.26 -1.05 -11.16
CA PHE A 58 -11.99 -1.09 -9.72
C PHE A 58 -10.64 -0.53 -9.35
N VAL A 59 -10.54 -0.05 -8.12
CA VAL A 59 -9.29 0.33 -7.49
C VAL A 59 -8.84 -0.79 -6.56
N TYR A 60 -7.60 -1.23 -6.71
CA TYR A 60 -6.95 -2.20 -5.83
C TYR A 60 -5.92 -1.48 -4.95
N ILE A 61 -6.09 -1.52 -3.65
CA ILE A 61 -5.19 -0.90 -2.68
C ILE A 61 -4.52 -2.01 -1.86
N TYR A 62 -3.20 -1.95 -1.78
CA TYR A 62 -2.42 -2.85 -0.95
C TYR A 62 -1.68 -2.08 0.13
N ILE A 63 -1.91 -2.49 1.38
CA ILE A 63 -1.24 -1.98 2.57
C ILE A 63 -0.35 -3.09 3.14
N GLY A 64 0.92 -2.78 3.25
CA GLY A 64 1.92 -3.65 3.84
C GLY A 64 3.01 -2.78 4.47
N THR A 65 4.27 -3.00 4.12
CA THR A 65 5.37 -2.11 4.56
C THR A 65 5.15 -0.67 4.10
N GLY A 66 4.53 -0.50 2.93
CA GLY A 66 4.05 0.77 2.38
C GLY A 66 2.58 0.65 1.97
N CYS A 67 2.06 1.70 1.32
CA CYS A 67 0.71 1.71 0.77
C CYS A 67 0.72 2.16 -0.68
N SER A 68 0.09 1.40 -1.54
CA SER A 68 0.01 1.73 -2.97
C SER A 68 -1.31 1.28 -3.58
N LEU A 69 -1.65 1.88 -4.72
CA LEU A 69 -2.91 1.71 -5.42
C LEU A 69 -2.63 1.28 -6.87
N ALA A 70 -3.51 0.46 -7.44
CA ALA A 70 -3.60 0.21 -8.86
C ALA A 70 -5.05 0.38 -9.31
N TYR A 71 -5.26 0.98 -10.48
CA TYR A 71 -6.59 1.19 -11.03
C TYR A 71 -6.78 0.38 -12.32
N ILE A 72 -7.79 -0.47 -12.32
CA ILE A 72 -8.28 -1.15 -13.52
C ILE A 72 -9.47 -0.37 -14.05
N TYR A 73 -9.42 0.05 -15.30
CA TYR A 73 -10.46 0.78 -15.98
C TYR A 73 -10.73 0.16 -17.35
N LYS A 74 -11.97 -0.27 -17.59
CA LYS A 74 -12.40 -0.98 -18.81
C LYS A 74 -11.45 -2.13 -19.12
N ASP A 75 -11.27 -3.02 -18.15
CA ASP A 75 -10.40 -4.21 -18.22
C ASP A 75 -8.89 -3.92 -18.39
N ASN A 76 -8.49 -2.66 -18.36
CA ASN A 76 -7.10 -2.30 -18.56
C ASN A 76 -6.49 -1.67 -17.31
N LEU A 77 -5.25 -2.03 -17.00
CA LEU A 77 -4.49 -1.36 -15.95
C LEU A 77 -4.15 0.07 -16.39
N PHE A 78 -4.65 1.05 -15.64
CA PHE A 78 -4.26 2.45 -15.82
C PHE A 78 -2.77 2.63 -15.53
N ARG A 79 -2.09 3.38 -16.38
CA ARG A 79 -0.67 3.72 -16.21
C ARG A 79 -0.47 5.21 -16.41
N GLY A 80 0.06 5.86 -15.40
CA GLY A 80 0.48 7.25 -15.46
C GLY A 80 1.66 7.45 -16.40
N SER A 81 1.80 8.66 -16.92
CA SER A 81 2.84 9.01 -17.90
C SER A 81 4.27 8.80 -17.38
N ASN A 82 4.47 8.97 -16.06
CA ASN A 82 5.78 8.92 -15.41
C ASN A 82 5.94 7.72 -14.45
N ASN A 83 5.05 6.73 -14.51
CA ASN A 83 5.00 5.58 -13.59
C ASN A 83 4.94 5.95 -12.10
N LEU A 84 4.39 7.12 -11.78
CA LEU A 84 4.16 7.59 -10.40
C LEU A 84 2.70 7.43 -9.97
N ASP A 85 1.88 6.84 -10.83
CA ASP A 85 0.50 6.49 -10.52
C ASP A 85 0.42 5.45 -9.40
N GLY A 86 -0.54 5.64 -8.51
CA GLY A 86 -0.82 4.69 -7.44
C GLY A 86 0.03 4.84 -6.17
N GLU A 87 0.85 5.87 -6.05
CA GLU A 87 1.67 6.15 -4.87
C GLU A 87 0.83 6.73 -3.70
N LEU A 88 -0.29 6.06 -3.36
CA LEU A 88 -1.25 6.49 -2.34
C LEU A 88 -0.61 6.70 -0.97
N GLY A 89 0.37 5.87 -0.61
CA GLY A 89 1.10 5.99 0.65
C GLY A 89 1.83 7.32 0.83
N HIS A 90 2.04 8.07 -0.24
CA HIS A 90 2.68 9.39 -0.20
C HIS A 90 1.69 10.57 -0.20
N LEU A 91 0.38 10.29 -0.08
CA LEU A 91 -0.65 11.31 0.18
C LEU A 91 -0.34 12.00 1.52
N PRO A 92 -0.33 13.35 1.58
CA PRO A 92 -0.08 14.06 2.83
C PRO A 92 -1.26 13.90 3.80
N VAL A 93 -0.95 13.63 5.06
CA VAL A 93 -1.92 13.55 6.16
C VAL A 93 -1.76 14.80 7.04
N PHE A 94 -2.85 15.53 7.22
CA PHE A 94 -2.86 16.76 8.00
C PHE A 94 -2.44 16.49 9.46
N GLY A 95 -1.58 17.36 10.01
CA GLY A 95 -1.12 17.27 11.40
C GLY A 95 -0.09 16.17 11.67
N LYS A 96 0.30 15.36 10.70
CA LYS A 96 1.35 14.33 10.84
C LYS A 96 2.68 14.85 10.32
N ASN A 97 3.76 14.67 11.10
CA ASN A 97 5.10 15.21 10.79
C ASN A 97 6.20 14.14 10.75
N THR A 98 5.84 12.86 10.85
CA THR A 98 6.82 11.76 10.77
C THR A 98 7.50 11.76 9.40
N VAL A 99 8.82 11.64 9.41
CA VAL A 99 9.62 11.59 8.16
C VAL A 99 9.37 10.27 7.45
N CYS A 100 8.92 10.35 6.20
CA CYS A 100 8.73 9.21 5.33
C CYS A 100 10.04 8.81 4.64
N SER A 101 10.13 7.53 4.21
CA SER A 101 11.24 7.01 3.41
C SER A 101 11.48 7.77 2.10
N CYS A 102 10.46 8.47 1.57
CA CYS A 102 10.58 9.31 0.39
C CYS A 102 11.22 10.68 0.66
N GLY A 103 11.55 11.02 1.92
CA GLY A 103 12.13 12.28 2.36
C GLY A 103 11.11 13.37 2.74
N LYS A 104 9.82 13.19 2.43
CA LYS A 104 8.74 14.10 2.85
C LYS A 104 8.29 13.78 4.28
N LYS A 105 7.55 14.71 4.89
CA LYS A 105 6.92 14.53 6.20
C LYS A 105 5.42 14.31 6.04
N GLY A 106 4.84 13.50 6.94
CA GLY A 106 3.39 13.34 7.05
C GLY A 106 2.75 12.56 5.90
N CYS A 107 3.48 11.67 5.24
CA CYS A 107 2.87 10.76 4.26
C CYS A 107 1.94 9.76 4.94
N LEU A 108 0.87 9.35 4.27
CA LEU A 108 -0.09 8.34 4.74
C LEU A 108 0.61 7.05 5.19
N GLU A 109 1.61 6.59 4.46
CA GLU A 109 2.44 5.44 4.81
C GLU A 109 3.02 5.52 6.21
N THR A 110 3.33 6.75 6.71
CA THR A 110 3.88 6.94 8.06
C THR A 110 2.86 6.81 9.19
N VAL A 111 1.62 6.52 8.84
CA VAL A 111 0.54 6.27 9.80
C VAL A 111 0.02 4.84 9.65
N ILE A 112 -0.23 4.39 8.41
CA ILE A 112 -0.90 3.12 8.14
C ILE A 112 0.05 1.98 7.75
N GLY A 113 1.31 2.27 7.40
CA GLY A 113 2.28 1.24 6.97
C GLY A 113 2.79 0.41 8.15
N ASN A 114 2.93 -0.91 7.94
CA ASN A 114 3.34 -1.86 8.97
C ASN A 114 4.59 -1.41 9.75
N ARG A 115 5.59 -0.89 9.04
CA ARG A 115 6.83 -0.41 9.67
C ARG A 115 6.59 0.68 10.71
N TYR A 116 5.67 1.60 10.42
CA TYR A 116 5.38 2.73 11.31
C TYR A 116 4.44 2.32 12.44
N ILE A 117 3.51 1.39 12.19
CA ILE A 117 2.67 0.79 13.23
C ILE A 117 3.56 0.12 14.28
N LEU A 118 4.47 -0.77 13.86
CA LEU A 118 5.38 -1.48 14.78
C LEU A 118 6.27 -0.53 15.57
N LYS A 119 6.80 0.49 14.90
CA LYS A 119 7.59 1.54 15.57
C LYS A 119 6.76 2.25 16.64
N THR A 120 5.52 2.63 16.32
CA THR A 120 4.62 3.32 17.26
C THR A 120 4.25 2.43 18.44
N MET A 121 4.00 1.13 18.21
CA MET A 121 3.78 0.16 19.30
C MET A 121 4.95 0.13 20.28
N GLN A 122 6.17 0.05 19.77
CA GLN A 122 7.39 0.01 20.59
C GLN A 122 7.61 1.33 21.36
N GLU A 123 7.43 2.47 20.69
CA GLU A 123 7.54 3.81 21.31
C GLU A 123 6.51 4.03 22.42
N ARG A 124 5.33 3.39 22.31
CA ARG A 124 4.27 3.43 23.33
C ARG A 124 4.40 2.37 24.42
N GLY A 125 5.50 1.58 24.41
CA GLY A 125 5.83 0.65 25.50
C GLY A 125 5.56 -0.83 25.19
N CYS A 126 4.94 -1.19 24.09
CA CYS A 126 4.72 -2.59 23.68
C CYS A 126 5.98 -3.14 22.97
N LYS A 127 6.99 -3.49 23.78
CA LYS A 127 8.32 -3.89 23.27
C LYS A 127 8.36 -5.26 22.61
N ASP A 128 7.39 -6.12 22.87
CA ASP A 128 7.23 -7.47 22.32
C ASP A 128 6.51 -7.49 20.96
N CYS A 129 5.95 -6.36 20.53
CA CYS A 129 5.32 -6.22 19.23
C CYS A 129 6.38 -6.03 18.12
N LEU A 130 6.98 -7.15 17.66
CA LEU A 130 8.06 -7.15 16.69
C LEU A 130 7.62 -7.50 15.26
N SER A 131 6.37 -7.94 15.08
CA SER A 131 5.80 -8.30 13.77
C SER A 131 4.38 -7.77 13.63
N ILE A 132 3.92 -7.62 12.39
CA ILE A 132 2.56 -7.20 12.11
C ILE A 132 1.54 -8.25 12.56
N ASP A 133 1.87 -9.53 12.47
CA ASP A 133 1.01 -10.61 12.98
C ASP A 133 0.80 -10.47 14.49
N ARG A 134 1.85 -10.10 15.23
CA ARG A 134 1.71 -9.86 16.69
C ARG A 134 0.85 -8.62 16.97
N PHE A 135 0.96 -7.56 16.17
CA PHE A 135 0.08 -6.40 16.26
C PHE A 135 -1.39 -6.80 16.02
N VAL A 136 -1.66 -7.58 14.97
CA VAL A 136 -3.00 -8.09 14.66
C VAL A 136 -3.56 -8.88 15.84
N SER A 137 -2.79 -9.84 16.38
CA SER A 137 -3.21 -10.61 17.56
C SER A 137 -3.49 -9.73 18.76
N LEU A 138 -2.64 -8.75 19.06
CA LEU A 138 -2.85 -7.81 20.17
C LEU A 138 -4.12 -6.97 19.99
N ALA A 139 -4.41 -6.55 18.76
CA ALA A 139 -5.64 -5.83 18.47
C ALA A 139 -6.89 -6.72 18.65
N GLU A 140 -6.83 -7.99 18.25
CA GLU A 140 -7.89 -8.98 18.48
C GLU A 140 -8.08 -9.29 19.97
N GLU A 141 -7.00 -9.36 20.74
CA GLU A 141 -7.01 -9.55 22.19
C GLU A 141 -7.55 -8.31 22.95
N GLY A 142 -7.73 -7.17 22.25
CA GLY A 142 -8.21 -5.93 22.84
C GLY A 142 -7.12 -5.15 23.59
N GLU A 143 -5.84 -5.35 23.27
CA GLU A 143 -4.74 -4.60 23.87
C GLU A 143 -4.93 -3.10 23.60
N PRO A 144 -4.99 -2.23 24.65
CA PRO A 144 -5.42 -0.84 24.46
C PRO A 144 -4.58 -0.02 23.48
N ILE A 145 -3.27 -0.21 23.47
CA ILE A 145 -2.36 0.51 22.55
C ILE A 145 -2.60 0.07 21.11
N ALA A 146 -2.78 -1.25 20.88
CA ALA A 146 -3.02 -1.79 19.55
C ALA A 146 -4.38 -1.34 18.99
N VAL A 147 -5.42 -1.37 19.82
CA VAL A 147 -6.78 -0.91 19.46
C VAL A 147 -6.77 0.57 19.09
N GLU A 148 -6.12 1.41 19.88
CA GLU A 148 -6.03 2.85 19.61
C GLU A 148 -5.25 3.17 18.33
N ILE A 149 -4.14 2.47 18.09
CA ILE A 149 -3.37 2.61 16.83
C ILE A 149 -4.23 2.15 15.65
N LEU A 150 -4.94 1.02 15.77
CA LEU A 150 -5.81 0.50 14.72
C LEU A 150 -6.92 1.51 14.35
N ALA A 151 -7.51 2.17 15.36
CA ALA A 151 -8.52 3.21 15.14
C ALA A 151 -7.94 4.45 14.43
N ASP A 152 -6.72 4.92 14.79
CA ASP A 152 -6.04 6.01 14.08
C ASP A 152 -5.70 5.62 12.63
N VAL A 153 -5.27 4.38 12.41
CA VAL A 153 -5.03 3.80 11.08
C VAL A 153 -6.31 3.80 10.25
N ALA A 154 -7.43 3.30 10.79
CA ALA A 154 -8.73 3.23 10.11
C ALA A 154 -9.21 4.64 9.72
N LYS A 155 -9.13 5.60 10.64
CA LYS A 155 -9.50 6.99 10.38
C LYS A 155 -8.70 7.63 9.24
N ASN A 156 -7.37 7.48 9.25
CA ASN A 156 -6.53 8.07 8.21
C ASN A 156 -6.73 7.36 6.87
N MET A 157 -7.01 6.05 6.89
CA MET A 157 -7.37 5.30 5.70
C MET A 157 -8.71 5.74 5.11
N ALA A 158 -9.72 6.03 5.94
CA ALA A 158 -11.01 6.55 5.48
C ALA A 158 -10.85 7.87 4.74
N TYR A 159 -10.04 8.81 5.23
CA TYR A 159 -9.76 10.05 4.53
C TYR A 159 -9.06 9.85 3.18
N ALA A 160 -8.12 8.90 3.13
CA ALA A 160 -7.48 8.53 1.88
C ALA A 160 -8.47 7.89 0.90
N LEU A 161 -9.34 7.00 1.38
CA LEU A 161 -10.40 6.37 0.57
C LEU A 161 -11.41 7.39 0.06
N SER A 162 -11.82 8.37 0.86
CA SER A 162 -12.69 9.45 0.39
C SER A 162 -12.08 10.19 -0.80
N THR A 163 -10.76 10.43 -0.78
CA THR A 163 -10.04 11.02 -1.91
C THR A 163 -10.05 10.08 -3.13
N VAL A 164 -9.80 8.80 -2.92
CA VAL A 164 -9.81 7.78 -3.99
C VAL A 164 -11.18 7.67 -4.63
N ILE A 165 -12.26 7.64 -3.84
CA ILE A 165 -13.64 7.58 -4.31
C ILE A 165 -13.93 8.76 -5.24
N ILE A 166 -13.61 9.98 -4.81
CA ILE A 166 -13.88 11.20 -5.58
C ILE A 166 -13.08 11.25 -6.89
N LEU A 167 -11.83 10.77 -6.88
CA LEU A 167 -10.94 10.88 -8.04
C LEU A 167 -11.15 9.80 -9.09
N TYR A 168 -11.50 8.58 -8.68
CA TYR A 168 -11.57 7.43 -9.57
C TYR A 168 -13.01 7.03 -9.93
N ASP A 169 -14.00 7.39 -9.10
CA ASP A 169 -15.42 7.02 -9.30
C ASP A 169 -15.57 5.56 -9.75
N SER A 170 -14.87 4.67 -9.07
CA SER A 170 -14.81 3.24 -9.42
C SER A 170 -15.96 2.46 -8.81
N GLU A 171 -16.41 1.40 -9.47
CA GLU A 171 -17.49 0.54 -8.99
C GLU A 171 -17.12 -0.17 -7.69
N TYR A 172 -15.85 -0.56 -7.56
CA TYR A 172 -15.33 -1.28 -6.39
C TYR A 172 -13.99 -0.72 -5.94
N ILE A 173 -13.76 -0.78 -4.63
CA ILE A 173 -12.44 -0.60 -4.02
C ILE A 173 -12.10 -1.88 -3.28
N ILE A 174 -11.01 -2.51 -3.68
CA ILE A 174 -10.49 -3.73 -3.08
C ILE A 174 -9.34 -3.36 -2.17
N LEU A 175 -9.56 -3.51 -0.87
CA LEU A 175 -8.57 -3.19 0.15
C LEU A 175 -7.93 -4.48 0.66
N CYS A 176 -6.60 -4.57 0.55
CA CYS A 176 -5.81 -5.71 0.99
C CYS A 176 -4.68 -5.29 1.93
N GLY A 177 -4.43 -6.09 2.94
CA GLY A 177 -3.38 -5.85 3.93
C GLY A 177 -3.57 -6.73 5.16
N ASP A 178 -2.61 -6.73 6.07
CA ASP A 178 -2.56 -7.70 7.17
C ASP A 178 -3.68 -7.47 8.21
N TYR A 179 -4.08 -6.24 8.45
CA TYR A 179 -5.08 -5.88 9.48
C TYR A 179 -6.45 -5.46 8.91
N VAL A 180 -6.61 -5.41 7.57
CA VAL A 180 -7.84 -4.88 6.94
C VAL A 180 -9.06 -5.75 7.17
N MET A 181 -8.87 -7.02 7.48
CA MET A 181 -9.95 -7.95 7.77
C MET A 181 -10.40 -7.95 9.24
N LEU A 182 -9.70 -7.24 10.12
CA LEU A 182 -10.11 -7.10 11.52
C LEU A 182 -11.48 -6.42 11.62
N PRO A 183 -12.46 -7.01 12.31
CA PRO A 183 -13.80 -6.42 12.45
C PRO A 183 -13.77 -4.99 13.01
N GLN A 184 -12.90 -4.72 13.98
CA GLN A 184 -12.75 -3.40 14.58
C GLN A 184 -12.24 -2.37 13.55
N PHE A 185 -11.24 -2.75 12.72
CA PHE A 185 -10.78 -1.88 11.64
C PHE A 185 -11.90 -1.52 10.67
N GLN A 186 -12.70 -2.51 10.26
CA GLN A 186 -13.81 -2.29 9.32
C GLN A 186 -14.91 -1.41 9.93
N GLN A 187 -15.24 -1.60 11.21
CA GLN A 187 -16.19 -0.74 11.90
C GLN A 187 -15.71 0.71 11.99
N ASP A 188 -14.45 0.90 12.40
CA ASP A 188 -13.87 2.23 12.52
C ASP A 188 -13.72 2.91 11.14
N LEU A 189 -13.34 2.15 10.11
CA LEU A 189 -13.27 2.63 8.73
C LEU A 189 -14.62 3.14 8.25
N ASN A 190 -15.68 2.33 8.40
CA ASN A 190 -17.04 2.69 8.00
C ASN A 190 -17.61 3.88 8.78
N ARG A 191 -17.16 4.09 10.01
CA ARG A 191 -17.58 5.25 10.82
C ARG A 191 -17.04 6.57 10.28
N TRP A 192 -15.90 6.55 9.58
CA TRP A 192 -15.23 7.75 9.08
C TRP A 192 -15.43 7.97 7.57
N LEU A 193 -15.92 6.97 6.83
CA LEU A 193 -16.37 7.09 5.44
C LEU A 193 -17.79 7.69 5.37
#